data_9c7037fc71489aa0207e45f4f226a5c7
#
_entry.id   9c7037fc71489aa0207e45f4f226a5c7
#
_cell.length_a   1.000
_cell.length_b   1.000
_cell.length_c   1.000
_cell.angle_alpha   90.00
_cell.angle_beta   90.00
_cell.angle_gamma   90.00
#
_symmetry.space_group_name_H-M   'P 1'
#
loop_
_entity.id
_entity.type
_entity.pdbx_description
1 polymer ?
#
loop_
_entity_poly.entity_id
_entity_poly.type
_entity_poly.pdbx_seq_one_letter_code
_entity_poly.pdbx_strand_id
1 'polypeptide(L)'
;MKNPLRKRLLRELKNDIGKYLVIFLFMTATIGFVSGFLVADESMLYAYDESFEKYNVENGNFTTEQKLTDNQRTRLEKEKVTIYENFYKDEDADTDLDSEPDSTIRLFKNRTEVNLVCLMKGEMPQQKDEIAIDRMYADNNDLQVGDVISVDKKELTVTGLVALSDYSALFSNSSDMMFDAVKFGVG
;
A
#
# COMPACT_ATOMS: atom_id res chain seq x y z
N MET A 1 60.71 -25.42 -15.51
CA MET A 1 59.96 -25.86 -16.73
C MET A 1 58.60 -25.14 -16.78
N LYS A 2 58.38 -24.30 -17.80
CA LYS A 2 57.05 -23.64 -17.95
C LYS A 2 56.04 -24.68 -18.45
N ASN A 3 54.99 -24.92 -17.67
CA ASN A 3 53.96 -25.91 -17.95
C ASN A 3 53.25 -25.61 -19.30
N PRO A 4 53.38 -26.49 -20.32
CA PRO A 4 52.84 -26.23 -21.67
C PRO A 4 51.32 -26.12 -21.69
N LEU A 5 50.64 -26.72 -20.73
CA LEU A 5 49.17 -26.66 -20.59
C LEU A 5 48.66 -25.24 -20.34
N ARG A 6 49.38 -24.41 -19.59
CA ARG A 6 48.97 -23.01 -19.34
C ARG A 6 49.00 -22.14 -20.61
N LYS A 7 49.95 -22.40 -21.54
CA LYS A 7 49.96 -21.67 -22.82
C LYS A 7 48.86 -22.11 -23.76
N ARG A 8 48.44 -23.36 -23.69
CA ARG A 8 47.31 -23.89 -24.46
C ARG A 8 45.97 -23.34 -23.97
N LEU A 9 45.75 -23.32 -22.66
CA LEU A 9 44.56 -22.79 -22.03
C LEU A 9 44.31 -21.31 -22.39
N LEU A 10 45.33 -20.48 -22.33
CA LEU A 10 45.22 -19.06 -22.71
C LEU A 10 44.93 -18.88 -24.21
N ARG A 11 45.42 -19.77 -25.09
CA ARG A 11 45.17 -19.69 -26.51
C ARG A 11 43.72 -20.13 -26.85
N GLU A 12 43.28 -21.20 -26.22
CA GLU A 12 41.89 -21.69 -26.36
C GLU A 12 40.88 -20.65 -25.81
N LEU A 13 41.15 -20.07 -24.63
CA LEU A 13 40.34 -19.01 -24.07
C LEU A 13 40.22 -17.80 -25.03
N LYS A 14 41.33 -17.40 -25.62
CA LYS A 14 41.37 -16.26 -26.57
C LYS A 14 40.66 -16.59 -27.90
N ASN A 15 40.69 -17.82 -28.34
CA ASN A 15 40.09 -18.24 -29.60
C ASN A 15 38.57 -18.42 -29.49
N ASP A 16 38.07 -18.83 -28.29
CA ASP A 16 36.68 -19.10 -28.01
C ASP A 16 36.08 -18.08 -27.01
N ILE A 17 36.66 -16.88 -26.89
CA ILE A 17 36.28 -15.86 -25.90
C ILE A 17 34.80 -15.53 -25.94
N GLY A 18 34.17 -15.54 -27.12
CA GLY A 18 32.76 -15.29 -27.30
C GLY A 18 31.89 -16.33 -26.58
N LYS A 19 32.25 -17.60 -26.63
CA LYS A 19 31.50 -18.68 -25.94
C LYS A 19 31.61 -18.53 -24.42
N TYR A 20 32.83 -18.26 -23.91
CA TYR A 20 33.05 -18.06 -22.47
C TYR A 20 32.35 -16.82 -21.96
N LEU A 21 32.32 -15.74 -22.74
CA LEU A 21 31.64 -14.51 -22.41
C LEU A 21 30.14 -14.71 -22.30
N VAL A 22 29.54 -15.45 -23.26
CA VAL A 22 28.11 -15.79 -23.21
C VAL A 22 27.77 -16.62 -21.97
N ILE A 23 28.58 -17.64 -21.67
CA ILE A 23 28.36 -18.48 -20.48
C ILE A 23 28.51 -17.63 -19.20
N PHE A 24 29.53 -16.77 -19.13
CA PHE A 24 29.76 -15.88 -17.99
C PHE A 24 28.57 -14.92 -17.78
N LEU A 25 28.12 -14.27 -18.84
CA LEU A 25 26.96 -13.35 -18.77
C LEU A 25 25.69 -14.10 -18.36
N PHE A 26 25.48 -15.27 -18.91
CA PHE A 26 24.31 -16.09 -18.56
C PHE A 26 24.35 -16.51 -17.07
N MET A 27 25.47 -17.01 -16.60
CA MET A 27 25.64 -17.36 -15.18
C MET A 27 25.45 -16.13 -14.26
N THR A 28 26.06 -15.01 -14.62
CA THR A 28 25.94 -13.77 -13.83
C THR A 28 24.49 -13.28 -13.81
N ALA A 29 23.80 -13.30 -14.94
CA ALA A 29 22.39 -12.93 -15.03
C ALA A 29 21.50 -13.87 -14.20
N THR A 30 21.73 -15.18 -14.27
CA THR A 30 20.96 -16.18 -13.50
C THR A 30 21.16 -16.00 -12.00
N ILE A 31 22.41 -15.88 -11.56
CA ILE A 31 22.73 -15.66 -10.13
C ILE A 31 22.14 -14.33 -9.66
N GLY A 32 22.30 -13.26 -10.44
CA GLY A 32 21.74 -11.93 -10.10
C GLY A 32 20.22 -11.95 -10.01
N PHE A 33 19.55 -12.61 -10.93
CA PHE A 33 18.11 -12.75 -10.92
C PHE A 33 17.60 -13.51 -9.68
N VAL A 34 18.16 -14.69 -9.41
CA VAL A 34 17.76 -15.51 -8.27
C VAL A 34 18.06 -14.79 -6.94
N SER A 35 19.24 -14.22 -6.81
CA SER A 35 19.62 -13.47 -5.59
C SER A 35 18.75 -12.23 -5.40
N GLY A 36 18.45 -11.50 -6.47
CA GLY A 36 17.59 -10.32 -6.41
C GLY A 36 16.17 -10.67 -6.00
N PHE A 37 15.64 -11.79 -6.50
CA PHE A 37 14.30 -12.26 -6.14
C PHE A 37 14.21 -12.67 -4.67
N LEU A 38 15.20 -13.42 -4.17
CA LEU A 38 15.24 -13.83 -2.75
C LEU A 38 15.34 -12.64 -1.79
N VAL A 39 16.17 -11.64 -2.12
CA VAL A 39 16.31 -10.43 -1.30
C VAL A 39 15.02 -9.61 -1.32
N ALA A 40 14.35 -9.51 -2.47
CA ALA A 40 13.09 -8.79 -2.59
C ALA A 40 11.98 -9.43 -1.75
N ASP A 41 11.87 -10.77 -1.79
CA ASP A 41 10.89 -11.54 -1.01
C ASP A 41 11.10 -11.34 0.50
N GLU A 42 12.32 -11.51 0.98
CA GLU A 42 12.65 -11.35 2.40
C GLU A 42 12.43 -9.90 2.89
N SER A 43 12.79 -8.92 2.07
CA SER A 43 12.56 -7.51 2.38
C SER A 43 11.08 -7.15 2.44
N MET A 44 10.27 -7.73 1.56
CA MET A 44 8.82 -7.51 1.54
C MET A 44 8.15 -8.12 2.78
N LEU A 45 8.51 -9.34 3.16
CA LEU A 45 8.00 -10.00 4.36
C LEU A 45 8.39 -9.21 5.62
N TYR A 46 9.65 -8.77 5.72
CA TYR A 46 10.11 -7.97 6.85
C TYR A 46 9.32 -6.65 6.97
N ALA A 47 9.15 -5.93 5.88
CA ALA A 47 8.39 -4.67 5.87
C ALA A 47 6.91 -4.89 6.22
N TYR A 48 6.34 -6.01 5.79
CA TYR A 48 4.98 -6.40 6.12
C TYR A 48 4.83 -6.66 7.63
N ASP A 49 5.67 -7.49 8.21
CA ASP A 49 5.65 -7.80 9.64
C ASP A 49 5.90 -6.56 10.52
N GLU A 50 6.87 -5.72 10.13
CA GLU A 50 7.14 -4.45 10.83
C GLU A 50 5.94 -3.49 10.77
N SER A 51 5.14 -3.55 9.71
CA SER A 51 3.99 -2.68 9.55
C SER A 51 2.91 -2.91 10.62
N PHE A 52 2.74 -4.14 11.09
CA PHE A 52 1.76 -4.46 12.14
C PHE A 52 2.07 -3.76 13.46
N GLU A 53 3.33 -3.74 13.86
CA GLU A 53 3.76 -3.05 15.07
C GLU A 53 3.74 -1.53 14.87
N LYS A 54 4.31 -1.05 13.77
CA LYS A 54 4.47 0.37 13.49
C LYS A 54 3.16 1.11 13.37
N TYR A 55 2.17 0.50 12.74
CA TYR A 55 0.85 1.10 12.52
C TYR A 55 -0.22 0.57 13.48
N ASN A 56 0.17 -0.21 14.47
CA ASN A 56 -0.74 -0.81 15.45
C ASN A 56 -1.96 -1.44 14.76
N VAL A 57 -1.68 -2.36 13.82
CA VAL A 57 -2.74 -2.96 13.00
C VAL A 57 -3.65 -3.82 13.87
N GLU A 58 -4.93 -3.71 13.65
CA GLU A 58 -5.94 -4.47 14.36
C GLU A 58 -5.77 -5.99 14.18
N ASN A 59 -6.13 -6.76 15.20
CA ASN A 59 -6.14 -8.22 15.12
C ASN A 59 -7.40 -8.76 14.41
N GLY A 60 -8.42 -7.94 14.26
CA GLY A 60 -9.65 -8.25 13.56
C GLY A 60 -10.69 -7.15 13.75
N ASN A 61 -11.67 -7.13 12.88
CA ASN A 61 -12.76 -6.17 12.93
C ASN A 61 -14.13 -6.85 12.77
N PHE A 62 -15.15 -6.15 13.20
CA PHE A 62 -16.54 -6.50 12.94
C PHE A 62 -17.37 -5.22 12.78
N THR A 63 -18.36 -5.27 11.94
CA THR A 63 -19.26 -4.14 11.68
C THR A 63 -20.59 -4.35 12.37
N THR A 64 -21.13 -3.30 12.98
CA THR A 64 -22.44 -3.29 13.60
C THR A 64 -23.26 -2.14 13.01
N GLU A 65 -24.57 -2.35 12.84
CA GLU A 65 -25.50 -1.31 12.34
C GLU A 65 -25.69 -0.16 13.34
N GLN A 66 -25.41 -0.42 14.62
CA GLN A 66 -25.58 0.55 15.70
C GLN A 66 -24.37 0.52 16.61
N LYS A 67 -24.13 1.64 17.28
CA LYS A 67 -23.09 1.74 18.29
C LYS A 67 -23.25 0.67 19.38
N LEU A 68 -22.14 0.08 19.82
CA LEU A 68 -22.15 -0.88 20.94
C LEU A 68 -22.71 -0.23 22.21
N THR A 69 -23.57 -0.96 22.90
CA THR A 69 -24.02 -0.58 24.25
C THR A 69 -22.91 -0.85 25.27
N ASP A 70 -22.89 -0.15 26.40
CA ASP A 70 -21.93 -0.35 27.48
C ASP A 70 -21.87 -1.81 27.96
N ASN A 71 -23.02 -2.48 28.00
CA ASN A 71 -23.10 -3.90 28.37
C ASN A 71 -22.41 -4.82 27.36
N GLN A 72 -22.58 -4.55 26.06
CA GLN A 72 -21.93 -5.31 24.99
C GLN A 72 -20.41 -5.08 25.03
N ARG A 73 -19.98 -3.82 25.15
CA ARG A 73 -18.58 -3.45 25.31
C ARG A 73 -17.95 -4.17 26.50
N THR A 74 -18.56 -4.08 27.70
CA THR A 74 -18.05 -4.73 28.92
C THR A 74 -17.95 -6.26 28.77
N ARG A 75 -18.89 -6.88 28.04
CA ARG A 75 -18.84 -8.34 27.81
C ARG A 75 -17.67 -8.72 26.90
N LEU A 76 -17.42 -7.95 25.84
CA LEU A 76 -16.30 -8.18 24.93
C LEU A 76 -14.96 -7.93 25.62
N GLU A 77 -14.84 -6.86 26.40
CA GLU A 77 -13.62 -6.54 27.17
C GLU A 77 -13.26 -7.63 28.21
N LYS A 78 -14.25 -8.37 28.75
CA LYS A 78 -13.98 -9.53 29.62
C LYS A 78 -13.25 -10.66 28.90
N GLU A 79 -13.36 -10.76 27.59
CA GLU A 79 -12.62 -11.71 26.75
C GLU A 79 -11.17 -11.25 26.45
N LYS A 80 -10.69 -10.22 27.15
CA LYS A 80 -9.34 -9.64 27.01
C LYS A 80 -9.06 -9.04 25.62
N VAL A 81 -10.08 -8.47 25.01
CA VAL A 81 -9.96 -7.67 23.77
C VAL A 81 -10.08 -6.19 24.10
N THR A 82 -9.31 -5.36 23.43
CA THR A 82 -9.47 -3.90 23.45
C THR A 82 -10.27 -3.49 22.25
N ILE A 83 -11.33 -2.69 22.46
CA ILE A 83 -12.24 -2.27 21.40
C ILE A 83 -11.97 -0.82 21.05
N TYR A 84 -11.68 -0.60 19.77
CA TYR A 84 -11.58 0.72 19.16
C TYR A 84 -12.78 0.92 18.24
N GLU A 85 -13.52 2.00 18.44
CA GLU A 85 -14.66 2.36 17.59
C GLU A 85 -14.13 3.19 16.42
N ASN A 86 -14.32 2.69 15.22
CA ASN A 86 -13.90 3.35 13.99
C ASN A 86 -15.14 3.60 13.10
N PHE A 87 -15.50 4.87 12.95
CA PHE A 87 -16.64 5.27 12.14
C PHE A 87 -16.16 5.74 10.77
N TYR A 88 -16.90 5.35 9.75
CA TYR A 88 -16.68 5.85 8.41
C TYR A 88 -17.99 6.30 7.77
N LYS A 89 -17.88 7.08 6.74
CA LYS A 89 -18.97 7.50 5.88
C LYS A 89 -18.54 7.37 4.43
N ASP A 90 -19.35 6.72 3.61
CA ASP A 90 -19.15 6.65 2.16
C ASP A 90 -19.83 7.87 1.53
N GLU A 91 -19.08 8.65 0.76
CA GLU A 91 -19.53 9.86 0.09
C GLU A 91 -19.17 9.83 -1.39
N ASP A 92 -20.07 10.42 -2.18
CA ASP A 92 -19.82 10.64 -3.59
C ASP A 92 -18.65 11.62 -3.79
N ALA A 93 -17.74 11.27 -4.68
CA ALA A 93 -16.61 12.10 -5.07
C ALA A 93 -16.64 12.39 -6.57
N ASP A 94 -16.23 13.61 -6.90
CA ASP A 94 -16.06 14.13 -8.24
C ASP A 94 -14.61 14.64 -8.33
N THR A 95 -13.78 13.91 -9.06
CA THR A 95 -12.33 14.12 -9.11
C THR A 95 -11.91 15.07 -10.20
N ASP A 96 -12.73 15.27 -11.23
CA ASP A 96 -12.47 16.17 -12.35
C ASP A 96 -13.29 17.48 -12.30
N LEU A 97 -14.14 17.64 -11.27
CA LEU A 97 -14.95 18.81 -10.98
C LEU A 97 -15.96 19.14 -12.11
N ASP A 98 -16.48 18.13 -12.79
CA ASP A 98 -17.51 18.31 -13.82
C ASP A 98 -18.93 18.36 -13.25
N SER A 99 -19.10 18.23 -11.95
CA SER A 99 -20.34 18.22 -11.16
C SER A 99 -21.10 16.90 -11.21
N GLU A 100 -20.56 15.85 -11.81
CA GLU A 100 -21.10 14.49 -11.77
C GLU A 100 -20.16 13.61 -10.93
N PRO A 101 -20.68 12.85 -9.96
CA PRO A 101 -19.83 11.93 -9.18
C PRO A 101 -19.26 10.83 -10.07
N ASP A 102 -17.96 10.65 -10.03
CA ASP A 102 -17.22 9.62 -10.77
C ASP A 102 -16.79 8.44 -9.91
N SER A 103 -16.78 8.65 -8.58
CA SER A 103 -16.28 7.67 -7.62
C SER A 103 -16.93 7.81 -6.25
N THR A 104 -16.57 6.93 -5.32
CA THR A 104 -16.98 6.97 -3.91
C THR A 104 -15.73 6.99 -3.03
N ILE A 105 -15.69 7.88 -2.06
CA ILE A 105 -14.63 7.89 -1.04
C ILE A 105 -15.20 7.52 0.32
N ARG A 106 -14.55 6.55 0.97
CA ARG A 106 -14.80 6.20 2.37
C ARG A 106 -13.99 7.09 3.28
N LEU A 107 -14.66 8.01 3.94
CA LEU A 107 -14.06 8.99 4.83
C LEU A 107 -13.93 8.45 6.25
N PHE A 108 -12.74 8.58 6.81
CA PHE A 108 -12.44 8.31 8.21
C PHE A 108 -12.00 9.58 8.92
N LYS A 109 -12.23 9.62 10.21
CA LYS A 109 -11.49 10.55 11.06
C LYS A 109 -10.05 10.05 11.20
N ASN A 110 -9.09 10.98 11.27
CA ASN A 110 -7.68 10.60 11.50
C ASN A 110 -7.55 9.66 12.71
N ARG A 111 -6.93 8.51 12.48
CA ARG A 111 -6.77 7.42 13.45
C ARG A 111 -5.51 7.65 14.26
N THR A 112 -5.63 7.58 15.58
CA THR A 112 -4.53 7.88 16.52
C THR A 112 -4.15 6.70 17.42
N GLU A 113 -4.93 5.62 17.40
CA GLU A 113 -4.74 4.48 18.32
C GLU A 113 -4.52 3.16 17.60
N VAL A 114 -5.34 2.82 16.63
CA VAL A 114 -5.29 1.56 15.88
C VAL A 114 -5.38 1.84 14.38
N ASN A 115 -4.81 0.99 13.57
CA ASN A 115 -4.75 1.14 12.10
C ASN A 115 -4.23 2.53 11.71
N LEU A 116 -3.08 2.90 12.27
CA LEU A 116 -2.49 4.21 12.03
C LEU A 116 -2.18 4.41 10.55
N VAL A 117 -2.38 5.62 10.10
CA VAL A 117 -2.20 5.98 8.70
C VAL A 117 -0.71 6.18 8.38
N CYS A 118 -0.25 5.60 7.27
CA CYS A 118 1.08 5.82 6.74
C CYS A 118 1.05 6.99 5.75
N LEU A 119 1.57 8.15 6.16
CA LEU A 119 1.74 9.28 5.25
C LEU A 119 2.89 9.00 4.27
N MET A 120 2.57 8.93 2.97
CA MET A 120 3.53 8.66 1.89
C MET A 120 4.07 9.94 1.26
N LYS A 121 3.22 10.96 1.13
CA LYS A 121 3.57 12.25 0.51
C LYS A 121 2.69 13.36 1.06
N GLY A 122 3.22 14.58 1.18
CA GLY A 122 2.46 15.74 1.67
C GLY A 122 2.32 15.77 3.19
N GLU A 123 1.19 16.23 3.67
CA GLU A 123 0.89 16.44 5.09
C GLU A 123 -0.50 15.91 5.43
N MET A 124 -0.72 15.54 6.70
CA MET A 124 -2.05 15.17 7.18
C MET A 124 -2.96 16.40 7.26
N PRO A 125 -4.26 16.27 6.97
CA PRO A 125 -5.22 17.37 7.04
C PRO A 125 -5.22 18.10 8.38
N GLN A 126 -5.16 19.42 8.33
CA GLN A 126 -5.20 20.32 9.49
C GLN A 126 -6.49 21.17 9.51
N GLN A 127 -7.08 21.40 8.34
CA GLN A 127 -8.26 22.23 8.17
C GLN A 127 -9.47 21.38 7.73
N LYS A 128 -10.65 21.98 7.75
CA LYS A 128 -11.91 21.27 7.40
C LYS A 128 -12.13 21.10 5.90
N ASP A 129 -11.37 21.81 5.11
CA ASP A 129 -11.36 21.80 3.65
C ASP A 129 -10.15 21.05 3.08
N GLU A 130 -9.52 20.22 3.90
CA GLU A 130 -8.38 19.39 3.54
C GLU A 130 -8.73 17.91 3.65
N ILE A 131 -8.12 17.11 2.78
CA ILE A 131 -8.25 15.65 2.79
C ILE A 131 -6.89 14.98 2.49
N ALA A 132 -6.64 13.86 3.14
CA ALA A 132 -5.59 12.92 2.71
C ALA A 132 -6.28 11.70 2.09
N ILE A 133 -5.84 11.29 0.92
CA ILE A 133 -6.45 10.19 0.17
C ILE A 133 -5.48 9.03 -0.03
N ASP A 134 -6.03 7.84 -0.22
CA ASP A 134 -5.21 6.67 -0.54
C ASP A 134 -4.39 6.89 -1.82
N ARG A 135 -3.12 6.50 -1.77
CA ARG A 135 -2.19 6.68 -2.88
C ARG A 135 -2.62 5.93 -4.15
N MET A 136 -3.17 4.72 -4.01
CA MET A 136 -3.59 3.93 -5.16
C MET A 136 -4.79 4.57 -5.88
N TYR A 137 -5.75 5.09 -5.10
CA TYR A 137 -6.86 5.86 -5.62
C TYR A 137 -6.37 7.14 -6.32
N ALA A 138 -5.44 7.86 -5.69
CA ALA A 138 -4.86 9.06 -6.28
C ALA A 138 -4.11 8.78 -7.59
N ASP A 139 -3.24 7.76 -7.60
CA ASP A 139 -2.48 7.37 -8.80
C ASP A 139 -3.40 6.96 -9.97
N ASN A 140 -4.54 6.31 -9.69
CA ASN A 140 -5.48 5.86 -10.72
C ASN A 140 -6.45 6.94 -11.22
N ASN A 141 -6.57 8.05 -10.50
CA ASN A 141 -7.39 9.22 -10.88
C ASN A 141 -6.52 10.45 -11.23
N ASP A 142 -5.21 10.24 -11.44
CA ASP A 142 -4.24 11.29 -11.80
C ASP A 142 -4.19 12.46 -10.78
N LEU A 143 -4.52 12.20 -9.50
CA LEU A 143 -4.56 13.19 -8.42
C LEU A 143 -3.20 13.35 -7.75
N GLN A 144 -2.88 14.58 -7.35
CA GLN A 144 -1.65 14.93 -6.66
C GLN A 144 -1.93 15.80 -5.42
N VAL A 145 -0.95 15.89 -4.54
CA VAL A 145 -0.99 16.85 -3.43
C VAL A 145 -1.08 18.27 -3.98
N GLY A 146 -2.10 18.98 -3.53
CA GLY A 146 -2.45 20.35 -3.98
C GLY A 146 -3.67 20.40 -4.91
N ASP A 147 -4.12 19.25 -5.44
CA ASP A 147 -5.32 19.21 -6.26
C ASP A 147 -6.58 19.37 -5.39
N VAL A 148 -7.65 19.80 -6.02
CA VAL A 148 -8.95 19.96 -5.39
C VAL A 148 -9.90 18.93 -5.96
N ILE A 149 -10.63 18.24 -5.09
CA ILE A 149 -11.71 17.31 -5.46
C ILE A 149 -13.00 17.73 -4.75
N SER A 150 -14.13 17.37 -5.30
CA SER A 150 -15.41 17.57 -4.62
C SER A 150 -15.86 16.29 -3.93
N VAL A 151 -16.13 16.33 -2.62
CA VAL A 151 -16.64 15.21 -1.85
C VAL A 151 -17.89 15.67 -1.11
N ASP A 152 -19.02 14.97 -1.29
CA ASP A 152 -20.31 15.40 -0.76
C ASP A 152 -20.64 16.87 -1.15
N LYS A 153 -20.30 17.24 -2.40
CA LYS A 153 -20.48 18.61 -2.95
C LYS A 153 -19.68 19.69 -2.23
N LYS A 154 -18.62 19.32 -1.53
CA LYS A 154 -17.67 20.24 -0.90
C LYS A 154 -16.31 20.08 -1.54
N GLU A 155 -15.74 21.18 -1.95
CA GLU A 155 -14.37 21.21 -2.43
C GLU A 155 -13.40 20.98 -1.26
N LEU A 156 -12.52 19.98 -1.44
CA LEU A 156 -11.48 19.63 -0.50
C LEU A 156 -10.13 19.63 -1.21
N THR A 157 -9.12 20.20 -0.57
CA THR A 157 -7.75 20.16 -1.07
C THR A 157 -7.05 18.89 -0.63
N VAL A 158 -6.47 18.15 -1.56
CA VAL A 158 -5.66 16.99 -1.28
C VAL A 158 -4.33 17.44 -0.67
N THR A 159 -4.16 17.26 0.65
CA THR A 159 -2.93 17.65 1.35
C THR A 159 -1.95 16.51 1.53
N GLY A 160 -2.42 15.26 1.48
CA GLY A 160 -1.58 14.10 1.68
C GLY A 160 -2.01 12.89 0.87
N LEU A 161 -1.02 12.08 0.51
CA LEU A 161 -1.21 10.74 -0.03
C LEU A 161 -0.82 9.73 1.03
N VAL A 162 -1.73 8.80 1.32
CA VAL A 162 -1.59 7.85 2.44
C VAL A 162 -1.65 6.41 1.96
N ALA A 163 -1.16 5.52 2.80
CA ALA A 163 -1.41 4.08 2.72
C ALA A 163 -1.99 3.61 4.05
N LEU A 164 -2.94 2.70 3.96
CA LEU A 164 -3.69 2.18 5.09
C LEU A 164 -3.45 0.67 5.20
N SER A 165 -3.05 0.20 6.37
CA SER A 165 -2.73 -1.20 6.60
C SER A 165 -3.95 -2.13 6.57
N ASP A 166 -5.13 -1.60 6.91
CA ASP A 166 -6.41 -2.30 6.84
C ASP A 166 -7.10 -2.21 5.46
N TYR A 167 -6.54 -1.41 4.53
CA TYR A 167 -6.96 -1.29 3.15
C TYR A 167 -5.79 -1.55 2.19
N SER A 168 -5.16 -2.72 2.30
CA SER A 168 -4.10 -3.14 1.39
C SER A 168 -4.59 -3.34 -0.05
N ALA A 169 -5.90 -3.52 -0.23
CA ALA A 169 -6.61 -3.44 -1.50
C ALA A 169 -7.94 -2.70 -1.27
N LEU A 170 -8.32 -1.83 -2.21
CA LEU A 170 -9.47 -0.95 -2.07
C LEU A 170 -10.77 -1.71 -2.41
N PHE A 171 -11.22 -2.54 -1.48
CA PHE A 171 -12.53 -3.20 -1.55
C PHE A 171 -13.59 -2.32 -0.88
N SER A 172 -14.65 -2.01 -1.60
CA SER A 172 -15.82 -1.31 -1.03
C SER A 172 -16.58 -2.18 -0.05
N ASN A 173 -16.66 -3.50 -0.33
CA ASN A 173 -17.28 -4.49 0.55
C ASN A 173 -16.36 -5.69 0.75
N SER A 174 -16.45 -6.32 1.91
CA SER A 174 -15.66 -7.51 2.26
C SER A 174 -15.98 -8.75 1.41
N SER A 175 -17.08 -8.74 0.66
CA SER A 175 -17.49 -9.80 -0.26
C SER A 175 -17.00 -9.59 -1.70
N ASP A 176 -16.41 -8.47 -2.00
CA ASP A 176 -15.95 -8.16 -3.35
C ASP A 176 -14.77 -9.05 -3.72
N MET A 177 -14.79 -9.59 -4.94
CA MET A 177 -13.73 -10.43 -5.46
C MET A 177 -12.65 -9.63 -6.20
N MET A 178 -12.96 -8.39 -6.61
CA MET A 178 -12.06 -7.47 -7.27
C MET A 178 -12.19 -6.09 -6.65
N PHE A 179 -11.06 -5.42 -6.48
CA PHE A 179 -11.03 -4.02 -6.06
C PHE A 179 -11.10 -3.10 -7.27
N ASP A 180 -11.66 -1.92 -7.08
CA ASP A 180 -11.72 -0.88 -8.10
C ASP A 180 -11.17 0.43 -7.52
N ALA A 181 -9.88 0.60 -7.64
CA ALA A 181 -9.19 1.79 -7.13
C ALA A 181 -9.42 3.06 -7.96
N VAL A 182 -10.18 2.98 -9.05
CA VAL A 182 -10.65 4.17 -9.79
C VAL A 182 -11.93 4.70 -9.18
N LYS A 183 -12.88 3.80 -8.88
CA LYS A 183 -14.23 4.16 -8.43
C LYS A 183 -14.41 4.11 -6.92
N PHE A 184 -13.46 3.58 -6.18
CA PHE A 184 -13.51 3.54 -4.73
C PHE A 184 -12.17 3.96 -4.12
N GLY A 185 -12.23 4.94 -3.23
CA GLY A 185 -11.10 5.45 -2.48
C GLY A 185 -11.34 5.46 -0.97
N VAL A 186 -10.27 5.73 -0.23
CA VAL A 186 -10.31 5.94 1.22
C VAL A 186 -9.60 7.26 1.52
N GLY A 187 -10.18 8.04 2.43
CA GLY A 187 -9.68 9.36 2.82
C GLY A 187 -9.99 9.73 4.26
#